data_993e6e6f915a03b3a6765563adce90a0
#
_entry.id   993e6e6f915a03b3a6765563adce90a0
#
_cell.length_a   1.000
_cell.length_b   1.000
_cell.length_c   1.000
_cell.angle_alpha   90.00
_cell.angle_beta   90.00
_cell.angle_gamma   90.00
#
_symmetry.space_group_name_H-M   'P 1'
#
loop_
_entity.id
_entity.type
_entity.pdbx_description
1 polymer ?
#
loop_
_entity_poly.entity_id
_entity_poly.type
_entity_poly.pdbx_seq_one_letter_code
_entity_poly.pdbx_strand_id
1 'polypeptide(L)'
;ATIEEAHAAADNAATASQQQYLPGTPAFDRAVDSLRSLSIADGGARFVEKSDLYHVEGMYNFSEIIDPETVELVAGGNYRIYDLNSEGTLFAYEDVNNEEEFDINEWGAYVQASKSFLDDQLNLQGSVRYDKNEYFDGQFSPRVSALFTIADQHNIRASYQTGFRIPTTQDQFINLDVVSRLLIG
;
A
#
# COMPACT_ATOMS: atom_id res chain seq x y z
N ALA A 1 14.64 7.97 -49.04
CA ALA A 1 14.74 6.89 -48.05
C ALA A 1 13.43 6.81 -47.29
N THR A 2 12.86 5.64 -47.21
CA THR A 2 11.68 5.36 -46.38
C THR A 2 12.10 5.35 -44.90
N ILE A 3 11.13 5.50 -44.01
CA ILE A 3 11.40 5.39 -42.55
C ILE A 3 12.01 4.01 -42.21
N GLU A 4 11.57 2.96 -42.88
CA GLU A 4 12.11 1.60 -42.70
C GLU A 4 13.57 1.50 -43.13
N GLU A 5 13.97 2.16 -44.27
CA GLU A 5 15.37 2.20 -44.74
C GLU A 5 16.24 3.00 -43.76
N ALA A 6 15.70 4.07 -43.17
CA ALA A 6 16.43 4.87 -42.18
C ALA A 6 16.62 4.08 -40.86
N HIS A 7 15.62 3.34 -40.42
CA HIS A 7 15.73 2.47 -39.24
C HIS A 7 16.71 1.32 -39.49
N ALA A 8 16.62 0.64 -40.63
CA ALA A 8 17.57 -0.41 -40.99
C ALA A 8 19.03 0.11 -41.10
N ALA A 9 19.22 1.32 -41.60
CA ALA A 9 20.55 1.95 -41.67
C ALA A 9 21.07 2.29 -40.26
N ALA A 10 20.21 2.78 -39.36
CA ALA A 10 20.57 3.10 -37.98
C ALA A 10 20.91 1.81 -37.20
N ASP A 11 20.12 0.75 -37.34
CA ASP A 11 20.36 -0.55 -36.71
C ASP A 11 21.66 -1.18 -37.21
N ASN A 12 21.92 -1.11 -38.51
CA ASN A 12 23.18 -1.60 -39.08
C ASN A 12 24.40 -0.79 -38.61
N ALA A 13 24.28 0.53 -38.48
CA ALA A 13 25.34 1.38 -37.96
C ALA A 13 25.62 1.12 -36.47
N ALA A 14 24.58 0.96 -35.67
CA ALA A 14 24.68 0.58 -34.25
C ALA A 14 25.33 -0.80 -34.08
N THR A 15 24.95 -1.77 -34.90
CA THR A 15 25.52 -3.15 -34.89
C THR A 15 27.00 -3.16 -35.31
N ALA A 16 27.39 -2.29 -36.22
CA ALA A 16 28.76 -2.21 -36.69
C ALA A 16 29.69 -1.50 -35.71
N SER A 17 29.18 -0.54 -34.93
CA SER A 17 29.97 0.29 -34.01
C SER A 17 29.97 -0.21 -32.55
N GLN A 18 28.93 -0.91 -32.15
CA GLN A 18 28.76 -1.49 -30.82
C GLN A 18 28.24 -2.90 -30.97
N GLN A 19 28.82 -3.84 -30.25
CA GLN A 19 28.42 -5.24 -30.28
C GLN A 19 26.95 -5.35 -29.78
N GLN A 20 26.00 -5.22 -30.71
CA GLN A 20 24.58 -5.30 -30.39
C GLN A 20 24.16 -6.75 -30.18
N TYR A 21 23.57 -7.03 -29.03
CA TYR A 21 23.03 -8.33 -28.72
C TYR A 21 21.64 -8.49 -29.34
N LEU A 22 21.50 -9.38 -30.32
CA LEU A 22 20.21 -9.60 -30.99
C LEU A 22 19.33 -10.54 -30.18
N PRO A 23 18.04 -10.20 -29.93
CA PRO A 23 17.10 -11.07 -29.25
C PRO A 23 17.04 -12.48 -29.86
N GLY A 24 16.97 -13.51 -29.01
CA GLY A 24 16.94 -14.92 -29.44
C GLY A 24 18.31 -15.51 -29.75
N THR A 25 19.38 -14.80 -29.51
CA THR A 25 20.74 -15.34 -29.60
C THR A 25 21.29 -15.71 -28.23
N PRO A 26 22.13 -16.76 -28.12
CA PRO A 26 22.78 -17.11 -26.83
C PRO A 26 23.64 -15.99 -26.23
N ALA A 27 24.10 -15.04 -27.05
CA ALA A 27 24.82 -13.88 -26.58
C ALA A 27 23.90 -12.87 -25.89
N PHE A 28 22.72 -12.65 -26.47
CA PHE A 28 21.67 -11.81 -25.87
C PHE A 28 21.20 -12.38 -24.55
N ASP A 29 20.88 -13.69 -24.49
CA ASP A 29 20.41 -14.35 -23.28
C ASP A 29 21.45 -14.23 -22.15
N ARG A 30 22.73 -14.48 -22.42
CA ARG A 30 23.80 -14.31 -21.43
C ARG A 30 23.95 -12.86 -20.96
N ALA A 31 23.81 -11.89 -21.86
CA ALA A 31 23.88 -10.48 -21.48
C ALA A 31 22.70 -10.07 -20.59
N VAL A 32 21.48 -10.54 -20.90
CA VAL A 32 20.28 -10.33 -20.08
C VAL A 32 20.45 -10.96 -18.69
N ASP A 33 20.91 -12.20 -18.61
CA ASP A 33 21.15 -12.89 -17.35
C ASP A 33 22.21 -12.18 -16.49
N SER A 34 23.30 -11.72 -17.15
CA SER A 34 24.32 -10.92 -16.48
C SER A 34 23.76 -9.62 -15.91
N LEU A 35 23.00 -8.86 -16.71
CA LEU A 35 22.38 -7.61 -16.25
C LEU A 35 21.38 -7.82 -15.10
N ARG A 36 20.59 -8.89 -15.16
CA ARG A 36 19.63 -9.22 -14.10
C ARG A 36 20.28 -9.69 -12.80
N SER A 37 21.50 -10.20 -12.86
CA SER A 37 22.24 -10.69 -11.69
C SER A 37 23.04 -9.60 -10.96
N LEU A 38 23.36 -8.52 -11.65
CA LEU A 38 24.16 -7.41 -11.11
C LEU A 38 23.26 -6.32 -10.51
N SER A 39 23.72 -5.70 -9.43
CA SER A 39 23.06 -4.52 -8.86
C SER A 39 23.09 -3.34 -9.83
N ILE A 40 22.20 -2.36 -9.64
CA ILE A 40 22.20 -1.14 -10.44
C ILE A 40 23.52 -0.37 -10.26
N ALA A 41 24.07 -0.34 -9.05
CA ALA A 41 25.36 0.27 -8.75
C ALA A 41 26.52 -0.36 -9.53
N ASP A 42 26.42 -1.65 -9.86
CA ASP A 42 27.41 -2.40 -10.65
C ASP A 42 27.09 -2.40 -12.16
N GLY A 43 26.18 -1.54 -12.59
CA GLY A 43 25.77 -1.41 -14.00
C GLY A 43 24.77 -2.49 -14.45
N GLY A 44 24.13 -3.19 -13.53
CA GLY A 44 23.09 -4.16 -13.80
C GLY A 44 21.67 -3.60 -13.68
N ALA A 45 20.69 -4.50 -13.60
CA ALA A 45 19.28 -4.19 -13.47
C ALA A 45 18.58 -5.19 -12.51
N ARG A 46 19.31 -5.67 -11.49
CA ARG A 46 18.73 -6.56 -10.49
C ARG A 46 17.69 -5.81 -9.69
N PHE A 47 16.48 -6.35 -9.67
CA PHE A 47 15.37 -5.87 -8.89
C PHE A 47 14.70 -7.06 -8.21
N VAL A 48 14.63 -7.04 -6.89
CA VAL A 48 14.08 -8.11 -6.07
C VAL A 48 12.99 -7.54 -5.18
N GLU A 49 11.86 -8.22 -5.09
CA GLU A 49 10.77 -7.93 -4.18
C GLU A 49 10.24 -9.26 -3.64
N LYS A 50 10.43 -9.49 -2.35
CA LYS A 50 10.05 -10.69 -1.62
C LYS A 50 9.29 -10.38 -0.34
N SER A 51 8.72 -9.18 -0.25
CA SER A 51 8.00 -8.73 0.93
C SER A 51 6.71 -9.52 1.14
N ASP A 52 6.41 -9.79 2.39
CA ASP A 52 5.22 -10.48 2.83
C ASP A 52 4.32 -9.55 3.67
N LEU A 53 3.01 -9.79 3.64
CA LEU A 53 2.04 -9.14 4.49
C LEU A 53 1.28 -10.18 5.32
N TYR A 54 1.41 -10.09 6.62
CA TYR A 54 0.61 -10.87 7.56
C TYR A 54 -0.48 -9.98 8.13
N HIS A 55 -1.74 -10.44 8.05
CA HIS A 55 -2.89 -9.67 8.53
C HIS A 55 -3.84 -10.57 9.31
N VAL A 56 -4.21 -10.10 10.49
CA VAL A 56 -5.29 -10.68 11.30
C VAL A 56 -6.29 -9.59 11.65
N GLU A 57 -7.57 -9.92 11.57
CA GLU A 57 -8.68 -9.02 11.93
C GLU A 57 -9.73 -9.81 12.72
N GLY A 58 -10.34 -9.14 13.68
CA GLY A 58 -11.45 -9.69 14.43
C GLY A 58 -12.46 -8.60 14.77
N MET A 59 -13.74 -8.97 14.77
CA MET A 59 -14.80 -8.10 15.28
C MET A 59 -15.81 -8.91 16.10
N TYR A 60 -16.49 -8.23 17.01
CA TYR A 60 -17.56 -8.78 17.81
C TYR A 60 -18.76 -7.84 17.82
N ASN A 61 -19.94 -8.43 17.57
CA ASN A 61 -21.23 -7.76 17.71
C ASN A 61 -21.82 -8.11 19.06
N PHE A 62 -22.14 -7.11 19.85
CA PHE A 62 -22.64 -7.26 21.22
C PHE A 62 -24.14 -7.52 21.31
N SER A 63 -24.84 -7.82 20.23
CA SER A 63 -26.29 -8.04 20.18
C SER A 63 -26.80 -9.18 21.09
N GLU A 64 -25.94 -10.12 21.45
CA GLU A 64 -26.29 -11.19 22.42
C GLU A 64 -26.20 -10.73 23.89
N ILE A 65 -25.50 -9.61 24.14
CA ILE A 65 -25.25 -9.09 25.51
C ILE A 65 -26.05 -7.82 25.74
N ILE A 66 -26.17 -7.00 24.71
CA ILE A 66 -26.87 -5.70 24.75
C ILE A 66 -28.06 -5.80 23.78
N ASP A 67 -29.24 -5.52 24.28
CA ASP A 67 -30.45 -5.49 23.45
C ASP A 67 -30.26 -4.48 22.27
N PRO A 68 -30.35 -4.94 21.02
CA PRO A 68 -30.21 -4.09 19.84
C PRO A 68 -31.24 -2.93 19.79
N GLU A 69 -32.42 -3.08 20.39
CA GLU A 69 -33.40 -2.01 20.52
C GLU A 69 -32.88 -0.87 21.43
N THR A 70 -31.97 -1.20 22.37
CA THR A 70 -31.32 -0.20 23.22
C THR A 70 -30.18 0.49 22.49
N VAL A 71 -29.25 -0.28 21.93
CA VAL A 71 -28.14 0.19 21.11
C VAL A 71 -27.47 -1.02 20.42
N GLU A 72 -27.22 -0.90 19.15
CA GLU A 72 -26.34 -1.84 18.46
C GLU A 72 -24.88 -1.43 18.69
N LEU A 73 -24.08 -2.31 19.25
CA LEU A 73 -22.67 -2.08 19.52
C LEU A 73 -21.81 -3.13 18.83
N VAL A 74 -20.79 -2.65 18.12
CA VAL A 74 -19.78 -3.47 17.47
C VAL A 74 -18.40 -2.95 17.85
N ALA A 75 -17.48 -3.83 18.20
CA ALA A 75 -16.08 -3.49 18.38
C ALA A 75 -15.20 -4.47 17.59
N GLY A 76 -14.07 -4.00 17.15
CA GLY A 76 -13.13 -4.83 16.43
C GLY A 76 -11.74 -4.23 16.38
N GLY A 77 -10.83 -5.00 15.83
CA GLY A 77 -9.44 -4.57 15.66
C GLY A 77 -8.71 -5.44 14.66
N ASN A 78 -7.60 -4.93 14.21
CA ASN A 78 -6.71 -5.61 13.28
C ASN A 78 -5.25 -5.43 13.69
N TYR A 79 -4.43 -6.37 13.27
CA TYR A 79 -2.98 -6.31 13.38
C TYR A 79 -2.35 -6.72 12.06
N ARG A 80 -1.33 -5.99 11.64
CA ARG A 80 -0.57 -6.22 10.40
C ARG A 80 0.91 -6.19 10.68
N ILE A 81 1.61 -7.05 9.99
CA ILE A 81 3.07 -7.04 9.89
C ILE A 81 3.40 -6.96 8.40
N TYR A 82 4.11 -5.93 8.02
CA TYR A 82 4.73 -5.83 6.71
C TYR A 82 6.17 -6.27 6.88
N ASP A 83 6.50 -7.43 6.34
CA ASP A 83 7.84 -7.99 6.30
C ASP A 83 8.44 -7.59 4.95
N LEU A 84 9.30 -6.56 4.97
CA LEU A 84 9.87 -5.95 3.78
C LEU A 84 11.23 -6.56 3.48
N ASN A 85 11.33 -7.24 2.33
CA ASN A 85 12.56 -7.85 1.86
C ASN A 85 12.75 -7.60 0.36
N SER A 86 13.65 -6.71 0.02
CA SER A 86 14.02 -6.43 -1.36
C SER A 86 15.49 -6.75 -1.66
N GLU A 87 16.19 -7.41 -0.75
CA GLU A 87 17.64 -7.63 -0.84
C GLU A 87 18.40 -6.32 -1.15
N GLY A 88 17.95 -5.20 -0.57
CA GLY A 88 18.53 -3.87 -0.77
C GLY A 88 18.30 -3.23 -2.15
N THR A 89 17.47 -3.85 -3.01
CA THR A 89 17.28 -3.33 -4.37
C THR A 89 16.18 -2.27 -4.49
N LEU A 90 15.26 -2.20 -3.52
CA LEU A 90 14.13 -1.26 -3.52
C LEU A 90 13.99 -0.54 -2.18
N PHE A 91 14.03 -1.27 -1.09
CA PHE A 91 13.92 -0.74 0.26
C PHE A 91 15.27 -0.81 0.96
N ALA A 92 15.64 0.26 1.66
CA ALA A 92 16.74 0.25 2.60
C ALA A 92 16.36 1.08 3.83
N TYR A 93 16.67 0.56 4.99
CA TYR A 93 16.54 1.27 6.25
C TYR A 93 17.93 1.74 6.70
N GLU A 94 18.19 3.03 6.56
CA GLU A 94 19.54 3.58 6.82
C GLU A 94 19.96 3.55 8.29
N ASP A 95 19.01 3.47 9.22
CA ASP A 95 19.27 3.70 10.65
C ASP A 95 19.73 2.45 11.41
N VAL A 96 19.63 1.26 10.82
CA VAL A 96 20.00 -0.01 11.49
C VAL A 96 20.89 -0.87 10.61
N ASN A 97 22.20 -0.57 10.61
CA ASN A 97 23.24 -1.43 10.00
C ASN A 97 23.01 -1.89 8.56
N ASN A 98 22.28 -1.15 7.75
CA ASN A 98 21.98 -1.51 6.36
C ASN A 98 21.19 -2.83 6.25
N GLU A 99 20.18 -3.02 7.10
CA GLU A 99 19.35 -4.20 7.04
C GLU A 99 18.52 -4.20 5.74
N GLU A 100 18.66 -5.26 4.98
CA GLU A 100 17.96 -5.49 3.69
C GLU A 100 16.55 -6.05 3.91
N GLU A 101 16.21 -6.42 5.14
CA GLU A 101 14.97 -7.03 5.59
C GLU A 101 14.55 -6.42 6.92
N PHE A 102 13.32 -5.92 7.03
CA PHE A 102 12.79 -5.33 8.25
C PHE A 102 11.27 -5.37 8.31
N ASP A 103 10.76 -5.39 9.52
CA ASP A 103 9.33 -5.47 9.79
C ASP A 103 8.75 -4.10 10.11
N ILE A 104 7.48 -3.88 9.71
CA ILE A 104 6.67 -2.74 10.15
C ILE A 104 5.40 -3.27 10.80
N ASN A 105 5.20 -2.89 12.04
CA ASN A 105 4.03 -3.29 12.81
C ASN A 105 2.96 -2.21 12.79
N GLU A 106 1.73 -2.61 12.46
CA GLU A 106 0.57 -1.74 12.44
C GLU A 106 -0.62 -2.40 13.14
N TRP A 107 -1.33 -1.67 13.98
CA TRP A 107 -2.55 -2.15 14.57
C TRP A 107 -3.61 -1.07 14.67
N GLY A 108 -4.86 -1.50 14.66
CA GLY A 108 -6.00 -0.61 14.82
C GLY A 108 -7.09 -1.25 15.63
N ALA A 109 -7.84 -0.45 16.35
CA ALA A 109 -9.03 -0.87 17.07
C ALA A 109 -10.15 0.15 16.86
N TYR A 110 -11.38 -0.32 16.86
CA TYR A 110 -12.55 0.54 16.70
C TYR A 110 -13.72 0.08 17.54
N VAL A 111 -14.58 1.04 17.84
CA VAL A 111 -15.90 0.79 18.38
C VAL A 111 -16.92 1.60 17.57
N GLN A 112 -18.06 1.00 17.32
CA GLN A 112 -19.19 1.60 16.61
C GLN A 112 -20.46 1.34 17.40
N ALA A 113 -21.27 2.39 17.54
CA ALA A 113 -22.58 2.30 18.10
C ALA A 113 -23.62 2.88 17.13
N SER A 114 -24.78 2.22 17.02
CA SER A 114 -25.93 2.75 16.29
C SER A 114 -27.20 2.60 17.09
N LYS A 115 -28.11 3.55 16.91
CA LYS A 115 -29.42 3.55 17.54
C LYS A 115 -30.46 4.25 16.68
N SER A 116 -31.62 3.60 16.60
CA SER A 116 -32.83 4.18 16.01
C SER A 116 -33.66 4.90 17.06
N PHE A 117 -34.29 6.00 16.65
CA PHE A 117 -35.19 6.84 17.42
C PHE A 117 -36.42 7.21 16.58
N LEU A 118 -37.49 7.67 17.25
CA LEU A 118 -38.72 8.17 16.59
C LEU A 118 -39.35 7.08 15.69
N ASP A 119 -39.59 5.90 16.21
CA ASP A 119 -40.16 4.77 15.48
C ASP A 119 -39.37 4.50 14.16
N ASP A 120 -38.05 4.39 14.28
CA ASP A 120 -37.09 4.14 13.21
C ASP A 120 -36.94 5.27 12.16
N GLN A 121 -37.59 6.41 12.37
CA GLN A 121 -37.46 7.55 11.47
C GLN A 121 -36.08 8.21 11.56
N LEU A 122 -35.40 8.15 12.71
CA LEU A 122 -34.08 8.72 12.89
C LEU A 122 -33.09 7.63 13.31
N ASN A 123 -32.14 7.31 12.45
CA ASN A 123 -31.01 6.43 12.79
C ASN A 123 -29.74 7.27 12.98
N LEU A 124 -29.15 7.14 14.17
CA LEU A 124 -27.86 7.75 14.51
C LEU A 124 -26.79 6.69 14.63
N GLN A 125 -25.65 6.92 14.02
CA GLN A 125 -24.48 6.05 14.09
C GLN A 125 -23.24 6.86 14.44
N GLY A 126 -22.49 6.40 15.41
CA GLY A 126 -21.19 6.94 15.78
C GLY A 126 -20.13 5.87 15.81
N SER A 127 -18.93 6.17 15.42
CA SER A 127 -17.78 5.30 15.58
C SER A 127 -16.51 6.10 15.84
N VAL A 128 -15.59 5.47 16.53
CA VAL A 128 -14.23 5.96 16.68
C VAL A 128 -13.27 4.80 16.40
N ARG A 129 -12.25 5.09 15.60
CA ARG A 129 -11.16 4.17 15.31
C ARG A 129 -9.86 4.80 15.77
N TYR A 130 -9.00 4.00 16.36
CA TYR A 130 -7.63 4.35 16.65
C TYR A 130 -6.72 3.43 15.85
N ASP A 131 -5.73 4.03 15.16
CA ASP A 131 -4.71 3.31 14.40
C ASP A 131 -3.32 3.75 14.86
N LYS A 132 -2.42 2.80 14.99
CA LYS A 132 -1.02 3.01 15.33
C LYS A 132 -0.14 2.22 14.39
N ASN A 133 0.78 2.92 13.73
CA ASN A 133 1.88 2.36 12.98
C ASN A 133 3.17 2.55 13.79
N GLU A 134 4.16 1.72 13.58
CA GLU A 134 5.43 1.74 14.32
C GLU A 134 6.14 3.08 14.20
N TYR A 135 6.17 3.66 13.00
CA TYR A 135 6.90 4.89 12.68
C TYR A 135 6.08 6.18 12.82
N PHE A 136 4.76 6.08 12.98
CA PHE A 136 3.87 7.24 13.08
C PHE A 136 3.12 7.27 14.41
N ASP A 137 2.83 8.48 14.86
CA ASP A 137 1.98 8.68 16.04
C ASP A 137 0.57 8.12 15.80
N GLY A 138 -0.01 7.58 16.87
CA GLY A 138 -1.37 7.04 16.83
C GLY A 138 -2.40 8.12 16.48
N GLN A 139 -3.38 7.74 15.66
CA GLN A 139 -4.39 8.65 15.15
C GLN A 139 -5.80 8.18 15.48
N PHE A 140 -6.65 9.14 15.85
CA PHE A 140 -8.07 8.91 16.04
C PHE A 140 -8.88 9.37 14.82
N SER A 141 -9.78 8.50 14.36
CA SER A 141 -10.68 8.75 13.25
C SER A 141 -12.14 8.63 13.70
N PRO A 142 -12.73 9.70 14.25
CA PRO A 142 -14.15 9.73 14.58
C PRO A 142 -15.01 9.85 13.34
N ARG A 143 -16.18 9.22 13.41
CA ARG A 143 -17.25 9.32 12.41
C ARG A 143 -18.59 9.38 13.11
N VAL A 144 -19.46 10.27 12.62
CA VAL A 144 -20.86 10.38 13.04
C VAL A 144 -21.72 10.49 11.80
N SER A 145 -22.85 9.79 11.78
CA SER A 145 -23.84 9.90 10.72
C SER A 145 -25.25 9.87 11.28
N ALA A 146 -26.15 10.58 10.61
CA ALA A 146 -27.57 10.59 10.88
C ALA A 146 -28.33 10.33 9.58
N LEU A 147 -29.33 9.46 9.66
CA LEU A 147 -30.31 9.21 8.60
C LEU A 147 -31.69 9.54 9.14
N PHE A 148 -32.40 10.46 8.50
CA PHE A 148 -33.75 10.81 8.85
C PHE A 148 -34.71 10.52 7.70
N THR A 149 -35.72 9.67 7.96
CA THR A 149 -36.74 9.25 6.99
C THR A 149 -38.01 10.03 7.23
N ILE A 150 -38.50 10.77 6.23
CA ILE A 150 -39.70 11.59 6.28
C ILE A 150 -40.79 10.90 5.47
N ALA A 151 -41.95 10.68 6.09
CA ALA A 151 -43.14 10.12 5.44
C ALA A 151 -42.87 8.83 4.66
N ASP A 152 -41.96 7.99 5.13
CA ASP A 152 -41.53 6.69 4.58
C ASP A 152 -40.99 6.72 3.12
N GLN A 153 -40.81 7.92 2.56
CA GLN A 153 -40.45 8.09 1.15
C GLN A 153 -39.21 8.97 0.93
N HIS A 154 -38.87 9.84 1.86
CA HIS A 154 -37.76 10.77 1.71
C HIS A 154 -36.69 10.56 2.77
N ASN A 155 -35.47 10.40 2.35
CA ASN A 155 -34.33 10.17 3.23
C ASN A 155 -33.38 11.38 3.18
N ILE A 156 -33.13 11.96 4.35
CA ILE A 156 -32.11 12.97 4.54
C ILE A 156 -30.95 12.33 5.28
N ARG A 157 -29.75 12.42 4.73
CA ARG A 157 -28.53 11.90 5.36
C ARG A 157 -27.53 13.01 5.58
N ALA A 158 -26.98 13.03 6.79
CA ALA A 158 -25.82 13.87 7.13
C ALA A 158 -24.72 12.99 7.72
N SER A 159 -23.47 13.30 7.41
CA SER A 159 -22.33 12.59 8.00
C SER A 159 -21.14 13.52 8.15
N TYR A 160 -20.40 13.32 9.23
CA TYR A 160 -19.10 13.94 9.48
C TYR A 160 -18.10 12.83 9.80
N GLN A 161 -16.92 12.88 9.20
CA GLN A 161 -15.85 11.95 9.49
C GLN A 161 -14.50 12.63 9.31
N THR A 162 -13.54 12.19 10.09
CA THR A 162 -12.13 12.47 9.85
C THR A 162 -11.44 11.20 9.39
N GLY A 163 -10.33 11.36 8.70
CA GLY A 163 -9.49 10.25 8.29
C GLY A 163 -8.07 10.74 8.11
N PHE A 164 -7.14 9.82 8.19
CA PHE A 164 -5.73 10.05 7.87
C PHE A 164 -5.26 8.94 6.94
N ARG A 165 -4.12 9.14 6.35
CA ARG A 165 -3.45 8.15 5.52
C ARG A 165 -1.99 8.05 5.96
N ILE A 166 -1.56 6.85 6.28
CA ILE A 166 -0.13 6.55 6.45
C ILE A 166 0.46 6.46 5.04
N PRO A 167 1.63 7.08 4.78
CA PRO A 167 2.34 6.89 3.52
C PRO A 167 2.57 5.40 3.24
N THR A 168 2.64 5.03 1.98
CA THR A 168 2.92 3.63 1.62
C THR A 168 4.33 3.23 2.08
N THR A 169 4.58 1.95 2.23
CA THR A 169 5.93 1.43 2.55
C THR A 169 6.96 1.91 1.53
N GLN A 170 6.57 2.01 0.28
CA GLN A 170 7.42 2.56 -0.78
C GLN A 170 7.71 4.05 -0.58
N ASP A 171 6.72 4.86 -0.19
CA ASP A 171 6.93 6.29 0.07
C ASP A 171 7.84 6.55 1.29
N GLN A 172 7.89 5.59 2.23
CA GLN A 172 8.65 5.71 3.46
C GLN A 172 10.10 5.20 3.35
N PHE A 173 10.31 4.12 2.58
CA PHE A 173 11.55 3.33 2.63
C PHE A 173 12.17 3.09 1.25
N ILE A 174 11.69 3.77 0.20
CA ILE A 174 12.32 3.64 -1.11
C ILE A 174 13.76 4.16 -1.04
N ASN A 175 14.67 3.32 -1.48
CA ASN A 175 16.07 3.69 -1.70
C ASN A 175 16.50 3.05 -3.04
N LEU A 176 16.15 3.71 -4.13
CA LEU A 176 16.34 3.18 -5.47
C LEU A 176 17.23 4.11 -6.29
N ASP A 177 18.39 3.60 -6.69
CA ASP A 177 19.25 4.28 -7.64
C ASP A 177 18.80 3.96 -9.08
N VAL A 178 18.33 4.97 -9.80
CA VAL A 178 17.92 4.86 -11.22
C VAL A 178 18.88 5.63 -12.10
N VAL A 179 20.12 5.14 -12.21
CA VAL A 179 21.20 5.62 -13.12
C VAL A 179 21.43 7.15 -13.13
N SER A 180 20.37 7.95 -13.09
CA SER A 180 20.43 9.43 -13.16
C SER A 180 19.96 10.12 -11.88
N ARG A 181 19.31 9.42 -10.97
CA ARG A 181 18.73 9.95 -9.73
C ARG A 181 18.63 8.87 -8.66
N LEU A 182 18.89 9.26 -7.42
CA LEU A 182 18.57 8.47 -6.24
C LEU A 182 17.17 8.87 -5.76
N LEU A 183 16.27 7.89 -5.62
CA LEU A 183 14.95 8.07 -5.01
C LEU A 183 15.06 7.63 -3.56
N ILE A 184 14.75 8.56 -2.64
CA ILE A 184 14.77 8.32 -1.19
C ILE A 184 13.39 8.68 -0.65
N GLY A 185 12.79 7.78 0.17
CA GLY A 185 11.55 7.98 0.91
C GLY A 185 11.73 8.73 2.22
#